data_c4078c06a96078c88a20ab3d10298c06
#
_entry.id   c4078c06a96078c88a20ab3d10298c06
#
_cell.length_a   1.000
_cell.length_b   1.000
_cell.length_c   1.000
_cell.angle_alpha   90.00
_cell.angle_beta   90.00
_cell.angle_gamma   90.00
#
_symmetry.space_group_name_H-M   'P 1'
#
loop_
_entity.id
_entity.type
_entity.pdbx_description
1 polymer ?
#
loop_
_entity_poly.entity_id
_entity_poly.type
_entity_poly.pdbx_seq_one_letter_code
_entity_poly.pdbx_strand_id
1 'polypeptide(L)'
;MFDFSKTIPIGSDHAGFSLKTYLLKNLASAGFRFHDFGTFTDESVDYPDFIHPVAKAVNDGVYQRGIIICGSGNGASMVANKYPMVRSAICWSDEIAKLSRLHNDANIIALPARFITPEEAVSMVKIFFNTEFEGGRHEQRVEKIPIAIK
;
A
#
# COMPACT_ATOMS: atom_id res chain seq x y z
N MET A 1 -3.56 7.11 15.25
CA MET A 1 -4.60 7.20 14.18
C MET A 1 -4.00 7.86 12.95
N PHE A 2 -4.35 7.37 11.76
CA PHE A 2 -3.85 7.99 10.52
C PHE A 2 -4.43 9.40 10.37
N ASP A 3 -3.55 10.35 10.03
CA ASP A 3 -3.94 11.74 9.83
C ASP A 3 -4.31 11.97 8.36
N PHE A 4 -5.61 12.04 8.08
CA PHE A 4 -6.14 12.24 6.72
C PHE A 4 -5.85 13.64 6.13
N SER A 5 -5.28 14.56 6.89
CA SER A 5 -4.73 15.79 6.33
C SER A 5 -3.43 15.57 5.56
N LYS A 6 -2.76 14.44 5.83
CA LYS A 6 -1.52 14.05 5.16
C LYS A 6 -1.78 13.39 3.81
N THR A 7 -0.83 13.57 2.91
CA THR A 7 -0.85 12.98 1.58
C THR A 7 -0.42 11.51 1.63
N ILE A 8 -1.04 10.68 0.79
CA ILE A 8 -0.78 9.25 0.65
C ILE A 8 -0.07 9.02 -0.68
N PRO A 9 1.13 8.43 -0.69
CA PRO A 9 1.80 8.05 -1.93
C PRO A 9 1.11 6.84 -2.54
N ILE A 10 0.89 6.89 -3.85
CA ILE A 10 0.31 5.79 -4.62
C ILE A 10 1.10 5.57 -5.91
N GLY A 11 1.34 4.32 -6.26
CA GLY A 11 2.01 3.94 -7.48
C GLY A 11 1.50 2.63 -8.04
N SER A 12 1.57 2.49 -9.37
CA SER A 12 1.15 1.27 -10.08
C SER A 12 1.96 1.06 -11.35
N ASP A 13 1.93 -0.17 -11.87
CA ASP A 13 2.27 -0.45 -13.25
C ASP A 13 1.05 -0.26 -14.18
N HIS A 14 1.21 -0.63 -15.45
CA HIS A 14 0.12 -0.57 -16.44
C HIS A 14 -1.07 -1.45 -16.08
N ALA A 15 -0.86 -2.60 -15.45
CA ALA A 15 -1.95 -3.48 -15.02
C ALA A 15 -2.78 -2.86 -13.88
N GLY A 16 -2.16 -2.02 -13.06
CA GLY A 16 -2.81 -1.31 -11.95
C GLY A 16 -3.30 0.10 -12.31
N PHE A 17 -2.98 0.61 -13.50
CA PHE A 17 -3.27 2.00 -13.87
C PHE A 17 -4.77 2.35 -13.80
N SER A 18 -5.63 1.51 -14.33
CA SER A 18 -7.08 1.72 -14.30
C SER A 18 -7.62 1.73 -12.87
N LEU A 19 -7.20 0.78 -12.05
CA LEU A 19 -7.58 0.72 -10.63
C LEU A 19 -7.06 1.93 -9.86
N LYS A 20 -5.81 2.34 -10.09
CA LYS A 20 -5.24 3.55 -9.47
C LYS A 20 -6.09 4.79 -9.80
N THR A 21 -6.43 4.97 -11.07
CA THR A 21 -7.28 6.08 -11.53
C THR A 21 -8.64 6.08 -10.84
N TYR A 22 -9.25 4.90 -10.69
CA TYR A 22 -10.52 4.74 -9.98
C TYR A 22 -10.40 5.11 -8.49
N LEU A 23 -9.34 4.65 -7.82
CA LEU A 23 -9.09 4.96 -6.40
C LEU A 23 -8.87 6.46 -6.19
N LEU A 24 -8.04 7.10 -7.01
CA LEU A 24 -7.78 8.54 -6.93
C LEU A 24 -9.07 9.35 -6.99
N LYS A 25 -9.97 8.99 -7.93
CA LYS A 25 -11.25 9.68 -8.10
C LYS A 25 -12.21 9.44 -6.92
N ASN A 26 -12.39 8.18 -6.53
CA ASN A 26 -13.43 7.80 -5.57
C ASN A 26 -13.05 8.05 -4.11
N LEU A 27 -11.77 8.03 -3.78
CA LEU A 27 -11.29 8.29 -2.43
C LEU A 27 -11.04 9.78 -2.16
N ALA A 28 -10.80 10.60 -3.19
CA ALA A 28 -10.70 12.04 -3.03
C ALA A 28 -11.97 12.65 -2.43
N SER A 29 -13.14 12.18 -2.86
CA SER A 29 -14.44 12.59 -2.30
C SER A 29 -14.65 12.16 -0.85
N ALA A 30 -13.89 11.17 -0.38
CA ALA A 30 -13.89 10.70 1.01
C ALA A 30 -12.78 11.36 1.88
N GLY A 31 -12.13 12.41 1.39
CA GLY A 31 -11.13 13.18 2.12
C GLY A 31 -9.70 12.68 2.00
N PHE A 32 -9.44 11.66 1.16
CA PHE A 32 -8.09 11.17 0.91
C PHE A 32 -7.32 12.12 -0.02
N ARG A 33 -6.07 12.38 0.30
CA ARG A 33 -5.16 13.17 -0.53
C ARG A 33 -4.04 12.29 -1.03
N PHE A 34 -3.71 12.38 -2.32
CA PHE A 34 -2.72 11.51 -2.94
C PHE A 34 -1.55 12.27 -3.56
N HIS A 35 -0.37 11.64 -3.50
CA HIS A 35 0.75 11.92 -4.38
C HIS A 35 0.89 10.73 -5.33
N ASP A 36 0.57 10.95 -6.59
CA ASP A 36 0.62 9.93 -7.64
C ASP A 36 2.04 9.85 -8.22
N PHE A 37 2.70 8.73 -7.99
CA PHE A 37 4.05 8.44 -8.50
C PHE A 37 4.04 7.75 -9.88
N GLY A 38 2.88 7.55 -10.50
CA GLY A 38 2.71 6.86 -11.78
C GLY A 38 2.38 5.36 -11.59
N THR A 39 2.31 4.61 -12.70
CA THR A 39 2.43 5.12 -14.08
C THR A 39 1.27 6.05 -14.45
N PHE A 40 1.45 6.85 -15.50
CA PHE A 40 0.42 7.79 -15.99
C PHE A 40 -0.18 7.36 -17.33
N THR A 41 0.05 6.11 -17.72
CA THR A 41 -0.41 5.51 -18.97
C THR A 41 -0.72 4.03 -18.74
N ASP A 42 -1.52 3.44 -19.62
CA ASP A 42 -1.80 2.01 -19.69
C ASP A 42 -0.82 1.24 -20.57
N GLU A 43 0.16 1.92 -21.15
CA GLU A 43 1.25 1.27 -21.89
C GLU A 43 2.13 0.44 -20.95
N SER A 44 2.66 -0.68 -21.48
CA SER A 44 3.48 -1.61 -20.71
C SER A 44 4.70 -0.93 -20.10
N VAL A 45 4.83 -1.05 -18.77
CA VAL A 45 5.94 -0.54 -17.98
C VAL A 45 6.37 -1.58 -16.95
N ASP A 46 7.58 -1.43 -16.43
CA ASP A 46 8.11 -2.29 -15.37
C ASP A 46 7.62 -1.80 -13.99
N TYR A 47 6.93 -2.67 -13.26
CA TYR A 47 6.36 -2.30 -11.94
C TYR A 47 7.41 -1.77 -10.95
N PRO A 48 8.68 -2.26 -10.90
CA PRO A 48 9.64 -1.74 -9.93
C PRO A 48 9.91 -0.25 -10.08
N ASP A 49 9.89 0.29 -11.29
CA ASP A 49 10.16 1.71 -11.56
C ASP A 49 9.17 2.64 -10.87
N PHE A 50 7.92 2.17 -10.67
CA PHE A 50 6.84 2.93 -10.04
C PHE A 50 6.58 2.56 -8.58
N ILE A 51 7.07 1.40 -8.14
CA ILE A 51 6.90 0.95 -6.76
C ILE A 51 8.04 1.41 -5.86
N HIS A 52 9.30 1.38 -6.35
CA HIS A 52 10.44 1.87 -5.58
C HIS A 52 10.26 3.29 -5.04
N PRO A 53 9.78 4.28 -5.82
CA PRO A 53 9.58 5.64 -5.29
C PRO A 53 8.60 5.69 -4.12
N VAL A 54 7.50 4.95 -4.19
CA VAL A 54 6.51 4.87 -3.10
C VAL A 54 7.12 4.23 -1.86
N ALA A 55 7.74 3.06 -2.04
CA ALA A 55 8.34 2.31 -0.93
C ALA A 55 9.47 3.09 -0.26
N LYS A 56 10.34 3.73 -1.05
CA LYS A 56 11.42 4.56 -0.53
C LYS A 56 10.88 5.74 0.30
N ALA A 57 9.86 6.42 -0.19
CA ALA A 57 9.28 7.56 0.51
C ALA A 57 8.62 7.17 1.85
N VAL A 58 8.01 5.97 1.93
CA VAL A 58 7.51 5.42 3.20
C VAL A 58 8.67 4.99 4.11
N ASN A 59 9.67 4.30 3.55
CA ASN A 59 10.87 3.89 4.30
C ASN A 59 11.58 5.07 4.97
N ASP A 60 11.71 6.19 4.25
CA ASP A 60 12.41 7.38 4.72
C ASP A 60 11.54 8.27 5.64
N GLY A 61 10.32 7.83 5.95
CA GLY A 61 9.40 8.55 6.84
C GLY A 61 8.78 9.81 6.23
N VAL A 62 8.92 10.02 4.91
CA VAL A 62 8.27 11.14 4.22
C VAL A 62 6.74 10.96 4.23
N TYR A 63 6.30 9.72 4.09
CA TYR A 63 4.90 9.34 4.19
C TYR A 63 4.70 8.22 5.22
N GLN A 64 3.60 8.28 5.95
CA GLN A 64 3.29 7.32 7.00
C GLN A 64 2.84 5.96 6.44
N ARG A 65 2.00 5.97 5.42
CA ARG A 65 1.43 4.78 4.76
C ARG A 65 1.32 5.03 3.27
N GLY A 66 1.31 3.94 2.47
CA GLY A 66 1.23 4.03 1.01
C GLY A 66 0.38 2.95 0.38
N ILE A 67 0.10 3.13 -0.91
CA ILE A 67 -0.67 2.20 -1.76
C ILE A 67 0.17 1.84 -2.98
N ILE A 68 0.31 0.56 -3.26
CA ILE A 68 0.96 0.05 -4.47
C ILE A 68 0.06 -0.96 -5.18
N ILE A 69 0.10 -0.95 -6.50
CA ILE A 69 -0.80 -1.76 -7.32
C ILE A 69 -0.03 -2.38 -8.48
N CYS A 70 -0.20 -3.66 -8.69
CA CYS A 70 0.17 -4.35 -9.93
C CYS A 70 -0.86 -5.45 -10.23
N GLY A 71 -0.64 -6.26 -11.25
CA GLY A 71 -1.62 -7.26 -11.67
C GLY A 71 -2.01 -8.25 -10.58
N SER A 72 -1.03 -8.84 -9.89
CA SER A 72 -1.25 -9.79 -8.79
C SER A 72 -0.94 -9.23 -7.40
N GLY A 73 -0.33 -8.05 -7.32
CA GLY A 73 0.20 -7.48 -6.08
C GLY A 73 1.53 -8.11 -5.61
N ASN A 74 1.90 -9.26 -6.16
CA ASN A 74 3.10 -10.00 -5.73
C ASN A 74 4.38 -9.22 -5.98
N GLY A 75 4.65 -8.87 -7.23
CA GLY A 75 5.87 -8.15 -7.60
C GLY A 75 5.99 -6.81 -6.90
N ALA A 76 4.91 -6.05 -6.84
CA ALA A 76 4.86 -4.78 -6.13
C ALA A 76 5.23 -4.95 -4.65
N SER A 77 4.63 -5.93 -3.97
CA SER A 77 4.92 -6.21 -2.56
C SER A 77 6.35 -6.70 -2.34
N MET A 78 6.89 -7.53 -3.25
CA MET A 78 8.29 -7.98 -3.19
C MET A 78 9.25 -6.81 -3.27
N VAL A 79 9.02 -5.85 -4.17
CA VAL A 79 9.83 -4.62 -4.28
C VAL A 79 9.76 -3.80 -3.01
N ALA A 80 8.55 -3.53 -2.53
CA ALA A 80 8.33 -2.69 -1.35
C ALA A 80 8.99 -3.28 -0.10
N ASN A 81 8.92 -4.59 0.10
CA ASN A 81 9.49 -5.27 1.26
C ASN A 81 11.04 -5.39 1.23
N LYS A 82 11.71 -4.89 0.20
CA LYS A 82 13.18 -4.73 0.21
C LYS A 82 13.64 -3.58 1.10
N TYR A 83 12.76 -2.68 1.45
CA TYR A 83 13.06 -1.53 2.31
C TYR A 83 12.83 -1.90 3.78
N PRO A 84 13.83 -1.68 4.67
CA PRO A 84 13.79 -2.22 6.04
C PRO A 84 12.66 -1.68 6.91
N MET A 85 12.19 -0.45 6.66
CA MET A 85 11.08 0.15 7.41
C MET A 85 9.72 -0.08 6.76
N VAL A 86 9.68 -0.79 5.62
CA VAL A 86 8.44 -1.08 4.92
C VAL A 86 7.91 -2.47 5.29
N ARG A 87 6.63 -2.54 5.58
CA ARG A 87 5.84 -3.77 5.74
C ARG A 87 4.67 -3.69 4.78
N SER A 88 4.89 -4.22 3.58
CA SER A 88 3.86 -4.31 2.55
C SER A 88 3.08 -5.60 2.69
N ALA A 89 1.76 -5.50 2.68
CA ALA A 89 0.85 -6.63 2.70
C ALA A 89 -0.01 -6.65 1.44
N ILE A 90 -0.08 -7.80 0.78
CA ILE A 90 -1.02 -8.02 -0.32
C ILE A 90 -2.40 -8.25 0.29
N CYS A 91 -3.37 -7.45 -0.11
CA CYS A 91 -4.74 -7.54 0.40
C CYS A 91 -5.72 -7.83 -0.74
N TRP A 92 -6.53 -8.86 -0.55
CA TRP A 92 -7.55 -9.32 -1.51
C TRP A 92 -8.94 -9.40 -0.88
N SER A 93 -9.08 -9.07 0.40
CA SER A 93 -10.35 -8.96 1.10
C SER A 93 -10.26 -7.93 2.24
N ASP A 94 -11.40 -7.46 2.67
CA ASP A 94 -11.53 -6.51 3.78
C ASP A 94 -10.91 -7.06 5.08
N GLU A 95 -11.10 -8.35 5.34
CA GLU A 95 -10.53 -9.01 6.51
C GLU A 95 -9.01 -9.01 6.49
N ILE A 96 -8.39 -9.35 5.35
CA ILE A 96 -6.93 -9.34 5.21
C ILE A 96 -6.38 -7.91 5.33
N ALA A 97 -7.04 -6.92 4.75
CA ALA A 97 -6.65 -5.53 4.91
C ALA A 97 -6.66 -5.08 6.37
N LYS A 98 -7.70 -5.46 7.12
CA LYS A 98 -7.81 -5.19 8.55
C LYS A 98 -6.72 -5.89 9.36
N LEU A 99 -6.52 -7.20 9.13
CA LEU A 99 -5.53 -7.99 9.86
C LEU A 99 -4.10 -7.55 9.58
N SER A 100 -3.79 -7.11 8.35
CA SER A 100 -2.47 -6.59 8.01
C SER A 100 -2.09 -5.38 8.88
N ARG A 101 -3.08 -4.57 9.25
CA ARG A 101 -2.89 -3.46 10.17
C ARG A 101 -2.85 -3.92 11.62
N LEU A 102 -3.88 -4.65 12.08
CA LEU A 102 -4.00 -5.08 13.48
C LEU A 102 -2.80 -5.89 13.95
N HIS A 103 -2.32 -6.83 13.13
CA HIS A 103 -1.33 -7.82 13.52
C HIS A 103 0.09 -7.51 13.04
N ASN A 104 0.24 -6.86 11.88
CA ASN A 104 1.54 -6.70 11.24
C ASN A 104 2.01 -5.25 11.17
N ASP A 105 1.19 -4.31 11.60
CA ASP A 105 1.45 -2.87 11.44
C ASP A 105 1.91 -2.54 10.00
N ALA A 106 1.26 -3.15 9.00
CA ALA A 106 1.59 -2.93 7.61
C ALA A 106 1.45 -1.44 7.26
N ASN A 107 2.46 -0.86 6.65
CA ASN A 107 2.45 0.55 6.25
C ASN A 107 2.29 0.75 4.74
N ILE A 108 2.28 -0.33 3.97
CA ILE A 108 1.92 -0.31 2.55
C ILE A 108 0.88 -1.41 2.27
N ILE A 109 -0.22 -1.03 1.64
CA ILE A 109 -1.18 -1.98 1.07
C ILE A 109 -0.83 -2.22 -0.40
N ALA A 110 -0.68 -3.49 -0.77
CA ALA A 110 -0.47 -3.91 -2.15
C ALA A 110 -1.77 -4.53 -2.69
N LEU A 111 -2.27 -4.01 -3.79
CA LEU A 111 -3.55 -4.42 -4.38
C LEU A 111 -3.35 -5.23 -5.66
N PRO A 112 -3.96 -6.43 -5.76
CA PRO A 112 -3.91 -7.29 -6.95
C PRO A 112 -4.99 -6.87 -7.96
N ALA A 113 -4.69 -5.91 -8.83
CA ALA A 113 -5.69 -5.26 -9.70
C ALA A 113 -6.51 -6.22 -10.57
N ARG A 114 -5.93 -7.37 -10.98
CA ARG A 114 -6.61 -8.36 -11.83
C ARG A 114 -7.49 -9.33 -11.05
N PHE A 115 -7.48 -9.31 -9.72
CA PHE A 115 -8.13 -10.30 -8.86
C PHE A 115 -9.16 -9.71 -7.91
N ILE A 116 -9.35 -8.39 -7.93
CA ILE A 116 -10.32 -7.67 -7.09
C ILE A 116 -11.11 -6.69 -7.94
N THR A 117 -12.33 -6.35 -7.51
CA THR A 117 -13.10 -5.28 -8.12
C THR A 117 -12.63 -3.90 -7.64
N PRO A 118 -12.88 -2.83 -8.41
CA PRO A 118 -12.58 -1.47 -7.94
C PRO A 118 -13.28 -1.09 -6.64
N GLU A 119 -14.50 -1.57 -6.43
CA GLU A 119 -15.30 -1.35 -5.21
C GLU A 119 -14.67 -2.05 -4.01
N GLU A 120 -14.21 -3.30 -4.18
CA GLU A 120 -13.47 -4.04 -3.14
C GLU A 120 -12.19 -3.30 -2.77
N ALA A 121 -11.47 -2.76 -3.76
CA ALA A 121 -10.25 -1.98 -3.51
C ALA A 121 -10.53 -0.72 -2.68
N VAL A 122 -11.60 0.02 -2.99
CA VAL A 122 -12.01 1.19 -2.19
C VAL A 122 -12.30 0.79 -0.74
N SER A 123 -13.04 -0.30 -0.54
CA SER A 123 -13.35 -0.83 0.79
C SER A 123 -12.09 -1.17 1.57
N MET A 124 -11.19 -1.96 0.97
CA MET A 124 -9.93 -2.37 1.59
C MET A 124 -9.03 -1.19 1.94
N VAL A 125 -8.92 -0.20 1.07
CA VAL A 125 -8.12 1.01 1.34
C VAL A 125 -8.70 1.78 2.53
N LYS A 126 -10.01 1.99 2.57
CA LYS A 126 -10.66 2.64 3.71
C LYS A 126 -10.40 1.90 5.02
N ILE A 127 -10.54 0.58 5.02
CA ILE A 127 -10.27 -0.25 6.20
C ILE A 127 -8.80 -0.15 6.62
N PHE A 128 -7.87 -0.27 5.68
CA PHE A 128 -6.44 -0.19 5.95
C PHE A 128 -6.04 1.15 6.59
N PHE A 129 -6.53 2.27 6.09
CA PHE A 129 -6.19 3.58 6.61
C PHE A 129 -6.90 3.92 7.93
N ASN A 130 -8.06 3.32 8.21
CA ASN A 130 -8.83 3.53 9.44
C ASN A 130 -8.52 2.50 10.55
N THR A 131 -7.67 1.50 10.30
CA THR A 131 -7.32 0.47 11.29
C THR A 131 -5.97 0.78 11.91
N GLU A 132 -5.90 0.83 13.24
CA GLU A 132 -4.68 1.01 13.98
C GLU A 132 -4.03 -0.33 14.32
N PHE A 133 -2.73 -0.29 14.66
CA PHE A 133 -2.01 -1.45 15.14
C PHE A 133 -2.50 -1.85 16.53
N GLU A 134 -2.77 -3.13 16.74
CA GLU A 134 -3.26 -3.65 18.01
C GLU A 134 -2.15 -3.70 19.09
N GLY A 135 -0.89 -3.81 18.67
CA GLY A 135 0.24 -3.93 19.60
C GLY A 135 0.25 -5.25 20.36
N GLY A 136 0.54 -5.19 21.66
CA GLY A 136 0.53 -6.36 22.53
C GLY A 136 1.46 -7.47 22.04
N ARG A 137 0.93 -8.71 21.95
CA ARG A 137 1.70 -9.89 21.47
C ARG A 137 2.25 -9.78 20.06
N HIS A 138 1.70 -8.86 19.23
CA HIS A 138 2.13 -8.67 17.85
C HIS A 138 3.39 -7.79 17.77
N GLU A 139 3.60 -6.90 18.71
CA GLU A 139 4.67 -5.91 18.71
C GLU A 139 6.05 -6.55 18.56
N GLN A 140 6.40 -7.49 19.44
CA GLN A 140 7.70 -8.14 19.39
C GLN A 140 7.89 -9.02 18.12
N ARG A 141 6.80 -9.43 17.44
CA ARG A 141 6.90 -10.13 16.15
C ARG A 141 7.21 -9.14 15.03
N VAL A 142 6.55 -7.99 15.02
CA VAL A 142 6.79 -6.91 14.05
C VAL A 142 8.22 -6.40 14.17
N GLU A 143 8.72 -6.20 15.39
CA GLU A 143 10.11 -5.77 15.65
C GLU A 143 11.18 -6.73 15.12
N LYS A 144 10.82 -8.01 14.91
CA LYS A 144 11.73 -9.04 14.38
C LYS A 144 11.67 -9.21 12.87
N ILE A 145 10.79 -8.48 12.15
CA ILE A 145 10.69 -8.54 10.69
C ILE A 145 11.95 -7.99 10.00
N PRO A 146 12.50 -6.82 10.41
CA PRO A 146 13.71 -6.32 9.78
C PRO A 146 14.90 -7.25 10.00
N ILE A 147 15.70 -7.47 8.95
CA ILE A 147 16.94 -8.22 9.05
C ILE A 147 17.93 -7.39 9.88
N ALA A 148 18.47 -7.97 10.95
CA ALA A 148 19.53 -7.35 11.72
C ALA A 148 20.78 -7.19 10.83
N ILE A 149 21.18 -5.96 10.55
CA ILE A 149 22.46 -5.68 9.90
C ILE A 149 23.52 -5.92 11.00
N LYS A 150 24.31 -6.99 10.81
CA LYS A 150 25.49 -7.27 11.66
C LYS A 150 26.63 -6.36 11.29
#